data_8a5eaa43ad501baecbd893bba63b67ea
#
_entry.id   8a5eaa43ad501baecbd893bba63b67ea
#
_cell.length_a   1.000
_cell.length_b   1.000
_cell.length_c   1.000
_cell.angle_alpha   90.00
_cell.angle_beta   90.00
_cell.angle_gamma   90.00
#
_symmetry.space_group_name_H-M   'P 1'
#
loop_
_entity.id
_entity.type
_entity.pdbx_description
1 polymer ?
#
loop_
_entity_poly.entity_id
_entity_poly.type
_entity_poly.pdbx_seq_one_letter_code
_entity_poly.pdbx_strand_id
1 'polypeptide(L)'
;MKSRLRFVAIGLLSTALLSVGSAPAWADDGSIVLDFVRHGQSVDNAAGIIDTTPPGTELTATGETEASTVAQAIQSEYGNGIAGLFDSEELRTQETAAPLAAELAASGHSASLETLSGLNEIPAGAFEGHATNSLEGILYLLAPLSWAFGDVLVPDVGDPSVNGVTFDDSFGGAVQTIYEGTASATGTPTDVAFSSEGAIAVWTLMNVDNPDFSVLLQEVEETEGFLPNTGQVVIEGSPGDWTLVSYDGTAVPQDPGLGTELFVDFRNLIEAPQFAGYDIYEALLSGSSTTLDTAIQGAVSQVDTALAQFPVAVFDDIIGVFGGTI
;
A
#
# COMPACT_ATOMS: atom_id res chain seq x y z
N MET A 1 -22.83 -0.64 6.87
CA MET A 1 -21.82 -0.05 5.98
C MET A 1 -21.23 1.13 6.73
N LYS A 2 -20.06 0.95 7.32
CA LYS A 2 -19.33 2.01 8.04
C LYS A 2 -18.40 2.67 7.02
N SER A 3 -18.75 3.88 6.56
CA SER A 3 -17.86 4.68 5.73
C SER A 3 -16.82 5.32 6.65
N ARG A 4 -15.58 4.86 6.57
CA ARG A 4 -14.44 5.46 7.26
C ARG A 4 -13.75 6.41 6.29
N LEU A 5 -13.95 7.71 6.51
CA LEU A 5 -13.30 8.73 5.68
C LEU A 5 -11.83 8.87 6.09
N ARG A 6 -10.93 8.45 5.24
CA ARG A 6 -9.54 8.87 5.22
C ARG A 6 -9.38 10.11 4.34
N PHE A 7 -8.38 10.92 4.67
CA PHE A 7 -8.21 12.25 4.11
C PHE A 7 -7.83 12.23 2.63
N VAL A 8 -8.66 12.86 1.81
CA VAL A 8 -8.24 13.43 0.53
C VAL A 8 -8.69 14.88 0.52
N ALA A 9 -7.75 15.81 0.60
CA ALA A 9 -8.04 17.24 0.51
C ALA A 9 -8.25 17.64 -0.95
N ILE A 10 -9.49 17.58 -1.44
CA ILE A 10 -9.87 18.27 -2.67
C ILE A 10 -11.08 19.15 -2.34
N GLY A 11 -10.85 20.45 -2.25
CA GLY A 11 -11.92 21.42 -2.11
C GLY A 11 -12.68 21.59 -3.41
N LEU A 12 -14.01 21.41 -3.35
CA LEU A 12 -14.98 22.11 -4.20
C LEU A 12 -16.34 22.11 -3.50
N LEU A 13 -16.80 23.30 -3.16
CA LEU A 13 -18.18 23.55 -2.72
C LEU A 13 -19.16 23.22 -3.85
N SER A 14 -20.17 22.42 -3.56
CA SER A 14 -21.43 22.45 -4.32
C SER A 14 -22.59 22.02 -3.44
N THR A 15 -23.61 22.83 -3.45
CA THR A 15 -24.86 22.77 -2.71
C THR A 15 -25.70 21.53 -3.04
N ALA A 16 -26.09 20.78 -2.00
CA ALA A 16 -26.96 19.61 -2.12
C ALA A 16 -28.43 19.98 -2.07
N LEU A 17 -29.19 19.47 -3.03
CA LEU A 17 -30.65 19.31 -2.96
C LEU A 17 -30.97 17.88 -2.49
N LEU A 18 -31.74 17.80 -1.40
CA LEU A 18 -32.31 16.55 -0.89
C LEU A 18 -33.41 16.04 -1.84
N SER A 19 -33.24 14.81 -2.35
CA SER A 19 -34.36 14.01 -2.87
C SER A 19 -34.35 12.63 -2.19
N VAL A 20 -35.46 12.32 -1.54
CA VAL A 20 -35.75 11.04 -0.89
C VAL A 20 -36.21 10.04 -1.94
N GLY A 21 -35.61 8.84 -1.98
CA GLY A 21 -36.31 7.66 -2.48
C GLY A 21 -35.56 6.87 -3.55
N SER A 22 -35.07 5.75 -3.15
CA SER A 22 -35.06 4.39 -3.70
C SER A 22 -33.82 3.61 -3.26
N ALA A 23 -33.98 2.32 -3.00
CA ALA A 23 -32.95 1.44 -2.46
C ALA A 23 -31.66 1.50 -3.30
N PRO A 24 -30.49 1.37 -2.68
CA PRO A 24 -29.24 1.46 -3.39
C PRO A 24 -29.13 0.28 -4.37
N ALA A 25 -29.16 0.60 -5.67
CA ALA A 25 -28.34 -0.14 -6.58
C ALA A 25 -26.92 0.03 -6.03
N TRP A 26 -26.17 -1.03 -5.90
CA TRP A 26 -24.73 -0.99 -5.63
C TRP A 26 -24.13 -0.14 -6.75
N ALA A 27 -23.96 1.14 -6.49
CA ALA A 27 -23.28 2.02 -7.40
C ALA A 27 -21.84 1.50 -7.42
N ASP A 28 -21.32 1.31 -8.58
CA ASP A 28 -19.89 1.18 -8.87
C ASP A 28 -19.24 2.44 -8.29
N ASP A 29 -18.68 2.36 -7.10
CA ASP A 29 -18.17 3.50 -6.33
C ASP A 29 -16.72 3.86 -6.72
N GLY A 30 -16.25 3.28 -7.84
CA GLY A 30 -14.90 3.48 -8.34
C GLY A 30 -13.85 2.63 -7.62
N SER A 31 -14.22 1.58 -6.88
CA SER A 31 -13.26 0.66 -6.27
C SER A 31 -12.49 -0.13 -7.32
N ILE A 32 -11.24 -0.42 -7.03
CA ILE A 32 -10.39 -1.33 -7.80
C ILE A 32 -9.92 -2.49 -6.92
N VAL A 33 -9.55 -3.61 -7.56
CA VAL A 33 -8.71 -4.64 -6.94
C VAL A 33 -7.27 -4.38 -7.35
N LEU A 34 -6.37 -4.31 -6.38
CA LEU A 34 -4.93 -4.18 -6.63
C LEU A 34 -4.21 -5.39 -6.05
N ASP A 35 -3.59 -6.17 -6.92
CA ASP A 35 -2.78 -7.33 -6.59
C ASP A 35 -1.31 -6.94 -6.64
N PHE A 36 -0.71 -6.73 -5.47
CA PHE A 36 0.72 -6.54 -5.34
C PHE A 36 1.43 -7.89 -5.38
N VAL A 37 2.45 -7.98 -6.21
CA VAL A 37 3.25 -9.20 -6.40
C VAL A 37 4.70 -8.91 -6.05
N ARG A 38 5.25 -9.60 -5.06
CA ARG A 38 6.70 -9.55 -4.82
C ARG A 38 7.44 -10.14 -6.00
N HIS A 39 8.56 -9.55 -6.38
CA HIS A 39 9.45 -10.10 -7.43
C HIS A 39 9.95 -11.51 -7.10
N GLY A 40 10.30 -12.29 -8.12
CA GLY A 40 10.97 -13.59 -8.00
C GLY A 40 12.36 -13.48 -7.37
N GLN A 41 12.96 -14.61 -7.00
CA GLN A 41 14.28 -14.61 -6.37
C GLN A 41 15.33 -13.90 -7.24
N SER A 42 15.90 -12.80 -6.74
CA SER A 42 17.04 -12.12 -7.38
C SER A 42 18.38 -12.70 -6.94
N VAL A 43 19.47 -12.32 -7.62
CA VAL A 43 20.82 -12.75 -7.26
C VAL A 43 21.17 -12.31 -5.84
N ASP A 44 20.83 -11.08 -5.44
CA ASP A 44 21.14 -10.60 -4.10
C ASP A 44 20.20 -11.19 -3.03
N ASN A 45 18.94 -11.51 -3.35
CA ASN A 45 18.12 -12.33 -2.44
C ASN A 45 18.77 -13.68 -2.15
N ALA A 46 19.22 -14.38 -3.19
CA ALA A 46 19.89 -15.67 -3.03
C ALA A 46 21.21 -15.59 -2.24
N ALA A 47 21.85 -14.42 -2.27
CA ALA A 47 23.06 -14.12 -1.48
C ALA A 47 22.75 -13.61 -0.06
N GLY A 48 21.49 -13.30 0.26
CA GLY A 48 21.10 -12.69 1.52
C GLY A 48 21.64 -11.27 1.70
N ILE A 49 21.63 -10.46 0.64
CA ILE A 49 22.16 -9.11 0.59
C ILE A 49 21.00 -8.12 0.42
N ILE A 50 21.06 -6.99 1.12
CA ILE A 50 20.16 -5.85 0.96
C ILE A 50 20.48 -5.17 -0.38
N ASP A 51 19.51 -5.13 -1.28
CA ASP A 51 19.60 -4.53 -2.61
C ASP A 51 18.31 -3.73 -2.87
N THR A 52 18.37 -2.42 -2.68
CA THR A 52 17.22 -1.52 -2.76
C THR A 52 17.43 -0.38 -3.75
N THR A 53 18.64 -0.28 -4.34
CA THR A 53 18.97 0.78 -5.27
C THR A 53 18.74 0.33 -6.72
N PRO A 54 17.82 0.95 -7.48
CA PRO A 54 17.65 0.62 -8.89
C PRO A 54 18.94 0.79 -9.71
N PRO A 55 19.20 -0.06 -10.69
CA PRO A 55 18.33 -1.13 -11.16
C PRO A 55 18.39 -2.41 -10.34
N GLY A 56 19.28 -2.57 -9.38
CA GLY A 56 19.47 -3.79 -8.60
C GLY A 56 19.97 -4.97 -9.44
N THR A 57 19.79 -6.19 -8.92
CA THR A 57 20.21 -7.42 -9.59
C THR A 57 19.08 -8.12 -10.32
N GLU A 58 19.45 -8.90 -11.34
CA GLU A 58 18.58 -9.74 -12.16
C GLU A 58 18.03 -10.93 -11.37
N LEU A 59 17.02 -11.60 -11.89
CA LEU A 59 16.51 -12.85 -11.35
C LEU A 59 17.52 -13.97 -11.46
N THR A 60 17.49 -14.93 -10.52
CA THR A 60 18.13 -16.22 -10.67
C THR A 60 17.30 -17.13 -11.59
N ALA A 61 17.84 -18.27 -12.02
CA ALA A 61 17.08 -19.28 -12.75
C ALA A 61 15.87 -19.81 -11.94
N THR A 62 15.94 -19.77 -10.60
CA THR A 62 14.80 -20.04 -9.71
C THR A 62 13.78 -18.91 -9.85
N GLY A 63 14.21 -17.66 -9.75
CA GLY A 63 13.34 -16.50 -9.90
C GLY A 63 12.64 -16.40 -11.26
N GLU A 64 13.33 -16.77 -12.36
CA GLU A 64 12.71 -16.87 -13.69
C GLU A 64 11.58 -17.94 -13.73
N THR A 65 11.77 -19.06 -13.02
CA THR A 65 10.75 -20.12 -12.89
C THR A 65 9.57 -19.63 -12.04
N GLU A 66 9.84 -18.97 -10.93
CA GLU A 66 8.84 -18.34 -10.05
C GLU A 66 8.03 -17.31 -10.83
N ALA A 67 8.69 -16.41 -11.57
CA ALA A 67 8.04 -15.40 -12.41
C ALA A 67 7.08 -16.04 -13.45
N SER A 68 7.51 -17.09 -14.12
CA SER A 68 6.67 -17.81 -15.07
C SER A 68 5.47 -18.50 -14.40
N THR A 69 5.67 -18.99 -13.18
CA THR A 69 4.62 -19.68 -12.41
C THR A 69 3.56 -18.70 -11.91
N VAL A 70 3.97 -17.57 -11.33
CA VAL A 70 3.03 -16.55 -10.85
C VAL A 70 2.27 -15.89 -12.00
N ALA A 71 2.93 -15.67 -13.16
CA ALA A 71 2.26 -15.16 -14.35
C ALA A 71 1.09 -16.07 -14.79
N GLN A 72 1.31 -17.38 -14.82
CA GLN A 72 0.26 -18.36 -15.15
C GLN A 72 -0.86 -18.39 -14.11
N ALA A 73 -0.55 -18.25 -12.82
CA ALA A 73 -1.52 -18.19 -11.75
C ALA A 73 -2.42 -16.95 -11.91
N ILE A 74 -1.82 -15.76 -12.05
CA ILE A 74 -2.51 -14.49 -12.24
C ILE A 74 -3.37 -14.52 -13.52
N GLN A 75 -2.81 -15.01 -14.63
CA GLN A 75 -3.56 -15.16 -15.87
C GLN A 75 -4.76 -16.13 -15.73
N SER A 76 -4.60 -17.20 -14.94
CA SER A 76 -5.68 -18.16 -14.68
C SER A 76 -6.77 -17.57 -13.80
N GLU A 77 -6.42 -16.71 -12.87
CA GLU A 77 -7.32 -16.08 -11.91
C GLU A 77 -8.10 -14.94 -12.53
N TYR A 78 -7.40 -13.97 -13.11
CA TYR A 78 -8.00 -12.73 -13.61
C TYR A 78 -8.24 -12.73 -15.12
N GLY A 79 -7.47 -13.50 -15.88
CA GLY A 79 -7.59 -13.61 -17.33
C GLY A 79 -7.58 -12.26 -18.02
N ASN A 80 -8.64 -11.98 -18.79
CA ASN A 80 -8.81 -10.70 -19.48
C ASN A 80 -9.37 -9.58 -18.58
N GLY A 81 -9.54 -9.82 -17.28
CA GLY A 81 -10.02 -8.84 -16.31
C GLY A 81 -8.95 -7.87 -15.82
N ILE A 82 -7.69 -8.11 -16.16
CA ILE A 82 -6.57 -7.23 -15.78
C ILE A 82 -6.71 -5.91 -16.54
N ALA A 83 -6.87 -4.80 -15.81
CA ALA A 83 -7.04 -3.46 -16.38
C ALA A 83 -5.72 -2.75 -16.57
N GLY A 84 -4.81 -2.87 -15.60
CA GLY A 84 -3.48 -2.29 -15.61
C GLY A 84 -2.40 -3.28 -15.17
N LEU A 85 -1.16 -3.07 -15.64
CA LEU A 85 0.00 -3.87 -15.30
C LEU A 85 1.18 -2.94 -15.02
N PHE A 86 1.77 -3.06 -13.83
CA PHE A 86 2.77 -2.12 -13.35
C PHE A 86 3.97 -2.85 -12.75
N ASP A 87 5.16 -2.22 -12.84
CA ASP A 87 6.38 -2.67 -12.17
C ASP A 87 7.17 -1.49 -11.60
N SER A 88 8.22 -1.79 -10.83
CA SER A 88 9.17 -0.80 -10.36
C SER A 88 10.34 -0.62 -11.34
N GLU A 89 11.27 0.31 -11.02
CA GLU A 89 12.50 0.51 -11.79
C GLU A 89 13.55 -0.59 -11.57
N GLU A 90 13.28 -1.57 -10.72
CA GLU A 90 14.21 -2.63 -10.37
C GLU A 90 14.14 -3.78 -11.36
N LEU A 91 15.30 -4.30 -11.82
CA LEU A 91 15.36 -5.38 -12.82
C LEU A 91 14.55 -6.62 -12.40
N ARG A 92 14.65 -7.01 -11.11
CA ARG A 92 13.93 -8.16 -10.57
C ARG A 92 12.40 -8.05 -10.71
N THR A 93 11.83 -6.85 -10.54
CA THR A 93 10.39 -6.64 -10.72
C THR A 93 9.99 -6.66 -12.19
N GLN A 94 10.77 -6.02 -13.04
CA GLN A 94 10.56 -5.98 -14.49
C GLN A 94 10.65 -7.38 -15.11
N GLU A 95 11.66 -8.16 -14.71
CA GLU A 95 11.83 -9.54 -15.16
C GLU A 95 10.73 -10.47 -14.63
N THR A 96 10.18 -10.19 -13.44
CA THR A 96 9.04 -10.93 -12.89
C THR A 96 7.74 -10.60 -13.62
N ALA A 97 7.53 -9.34 -14.00
CA ALA A 97 6.35 -8.88 -14.73
C ALA A 97 6.34 -9.35 -16.20
N ALA A 98 7.51 -9.51 -16.80
CA ALA A 98 7.65 -9.78 -18.24
C ALA A 98 6.89 -11.01 -18.75
N PRO A 99 6.84 -12.17 -18.09
CA PRO A 99 6.05 -13.31 -18.52
C PRO A 99 4.55 -12.98 -18.62
N LEU A 100 3.98 -12.33 -17.60
CA LEU A 100 2.56 -11.95 -17.61
C LEU A 100 2.26 -10.95 -18.72
N ALA A 101 3.12 -9.94 -18.90
CA ALA A 101 2.99 -8.98 -19.99
C ALA A 101 3.00 -9.65 -21.37
N ALA A 102 3.85 -10.66 -21.55
CA ALA A 102 3.93 -11.42 -22.79
C ALA A 102 2.67 -12.28 -23.04
N GLU A 103 2.11 -12.90 -22.01
CA GLU A 103 0.88 -13.70 -22.08
C GLU A 103 -0.34 -12.83 -22.41
N LEU A 104 -0.46 -11.67 -21.75
CA LEU A 104 -1.50 -10.68 -22.03
C LEU A 104 -1.42 -10.17 -23.48
N ALA A 105 -0.23 -9.80 -23.94
CA ALA A 105 -0.02 -9.37 -25.31
C ALA A 105 -0.37 -10.48 -26.32
N ALA A 106 0.01 -11.74 -26.06
CA ALA A 106 -0.29 -12.88 -26.91
C ALA A 106 -1.80 -13.17 -27.00
N SER A 107 -2.55 -12.88 -25.92
CA SER A 107 -4.04 -13.01 -25.89
C SER A 107 -4.74 -11.83 -26.55
N GLY A 108 -4.02 -10.81 -26.99
CA GLY A 108 -4.57 -9.58 -27.59
C GLY A 108 -5.09 -8.57 -26.57
N HIS A 109 -4.68 -8.70 -25.32
CA HIS A 109 -5.01 -7.76 -24.25
C HIS A 109 -4.33 -6.39 -24.47
N SER A 110 -5.03 -5.31 -24.09
CA SER A 110 -4.53 -3.94 -24.31
C SER A 110 -3.68 -3.38 -23.17
N ALA A 111 -3.61 -4.04 -22.00
CA ALA A 111 -2.78 -3.58 -20.89
C ALA A 111 -1.30 -3.63 -21.31
N SER A 112 -0.64 -2.50 -21.17
CA SER A 112 0.83 -2.38 -21.34
C SER A 112 1.48 -2.29 -19.97
N LEU A 113 2.63 -2.90 -19.81
CA LEU A 113 3.44 -2.75 -18.61
C LEU A 113 3.91 -1.30 -18.49
N GLU A 114 3.66 -0.69 -17.34
CA GLU A 114 4.07 0.68 -17.00
C GLU A 114 4.98 0.65 -15.75
N THR A 115 6.13 1.32 -15.85
CA THR A 115 7.11 1.39 -14.77
C THR A 115 6.86 2.62 -13.90
N LEU A 116 6.65 2.41 -12.61
CA LEU A 116 6.42 3.45 -11.61
C LEU A 116 7.52 3.41 -10.54
N SER A 117 8.32 4.48 -10.44
CA SER A 117 9.40 4.57 -9.45
C SER A 117 8.92 4.49 -7.99
N GLY A 118 7.65 4.87 -7.72
CA GLY A 118 7.06 4.74 -6.40
C GLY A 118 6.87 3.28 -5.94
N LEU A 119 6.93 2.30 -6.84
CA LEU A 119 6.88 0.87 -6.51
C LEU A 119 8.25 0.28 -6.16
N ASN A 120 9.33 1.08 -6.13
CA ASN A 120 10.65 0.62 -5.70
C ASN A 120 10.64 0.19 -4.22
N GLU A 121 11.64 -0.63 -3.84
CA GLU A 121 11.84 -1.01 -2.44
C GLU A 121 12.20 0.21 -1.59
N ILE A 122 11.93 0.13 -0.28
CA ILE A 122 12.31 1.15 0.69
C ILE A 122 13.84 1.31 0.66
N PRO A 123 14.37 2.51 0.41
CA PRO A 123 15.82 2.71 0.28
C PRO A 123 16.56 2.37 1.58
N ALA A 124 17.53 1.47 1.51
CA ALA A 124 18.36 1.09 2.65
C ALA A 124 19.52 2.06 2.92
N GLY A 125 19.83 2.95 1.97
CA GLY A 125 20.85 3.98 2.13
C GLY A 125 22.23 3.41 2.50
N ALA A 126 22.72 3.75 3.68
CA ALA A 126 24.05 3.27 4.15
C ALA A 126 24.10 1.75 4.40
N PHE A 127 22.96 1.07 4.44
CA PHE A 127 22.91 -0.38 4.66
C PHE A 127 22.87 -1.19 3.36
N GLU A 128 22.84 -0.51 2.22
CA GLU A 128 22.94 -1.14 0.89
C GLU A 128 24.15 -2.06 0.79
N GLY A 129 23.95 -3.28 0.28
CA GLY A 129 25.01 -4.27 0.13
C GLY A 129 25.39 -5.03 1.42
N HIS A 130 24.77 -4.71 2.57
CA HIS A 130 24.95 -5.47 3.80
C HIS A 130 24.13 -6.77 3.79
N ALA A 131 24.53 -7.74 4.64
CA ALA A 131 23.76 -8.96 4.78
C ALA A 131 22.43 -8.71 5.50
N THR A 132 21.36 -9.34 5.01
CA THR A 132 20.01 -9.19 5.60
C THR A 132 19.94 -9.67 7.05
N ASN A 133 20.73 -10.68 7.42
CA ASN A 133 20.83 -11.23 8.78
C ASN A 133 21.88 -10.54 9.66
N SER A 134 22.41 -9.37 9.25
CA SER A 134 23.37 -8.56 10.02
C SER A 134 22.67 -7.59 10.98
N LEU A 135 23.46 -6.86 11.77
CA LEU A 135 22.92 -5.77 12.58
C LEU A 135 22.30 -4.67 11.69
N GLU A 136 22.93 -4.37 10.57
CA GLU A 136 22.47 -3.40 9.58
C GLU A 136 21.12 -3.82 9.01
N GLY A 137 20.91 -5.13 8.69
CA GLY A 137 19.64 -5.66 8.26
C GLY A 137 18.52 -5.50 9.30
N ILE A 138 18.84 -5.73 10.58
CA ILE A 138 17.89 -5.49 11.67
C ILE A 138 17.56 -3.99 11.80
N LEU A 139 18.58 -3.14 11.72
CA LEU A 139 18.40 -1.68 11.83
C LEU A 139 17.60 -1.10 10.66
N TYR A 140 17.74 -1.67 9.46
CA TYR A 140 16.98 -1.31 8.28
C TYR A 140 15.47 -1.51 8.48
N LEU A 141 15.07 -2.56 9.18
CA LEU A 141 13.65 -2.87 9.41
C LEU A 141 12.99 -2.02 10.51
N LEU A 142 13.77 -1.34 11.38
CA LEU A 142 13.20 -0.67 12.56
C LEU A 142 12.28 0.50 12.20
N ALA A 143 12.71 1.37 11.28
CA ALA A 143 11.91 2.52 10.87
C ALA A 143 10.67 2.08 10.06
N PRO A 144 10.77 1.25 9.02
CA PRO A 144 9.61 0.73 8.30
C PRO A 144 8.55 0.07 9.19
N LEU A 145 8.98 -0.75 10.16
CA LEU A 145 8.06 -1.33 11.11
C LEU A 145 7.39 -0.27 12.00
N SER A 146 8.11 0.79 12.43
CA SER A 146 7.49 1.85 13.22
C SER A 146 6.43 2.64 12.43
N TRP A 147 6.63 2.82 11.12
CA TRP A 147 5.64 3.47 10.25
C TRP A 147 4.33 2.68 10.18
N ALA A 148 4.42 1.35 10.07
CA ALA A 148 3.25 0.47 10.09
C ALA A 148 2.43 0.58 11.40
N PHE A 149 3.05 1.04 12.50
CA PHE A 149 2.38 1.31 13.77
C PHE A 149 1.98 2.79 13.97
N GLY A 150 2.11 3.62 12.93
CA GLY A 150 1.68 5.01 12.94
C GLY A 150 2.73 6.02 13.40
N ASP A 151 3.99 5.62 13.62
CA ASP A 151 5.09 6.55 13.93
C ASP A 151 5.86 6.93 12.66
N VAL A 152 5.16 7.64 11.76
CA VAL A 152 5.61 7.89 10.37
C VAL A 152 6.75 8.90 10.26
N LEU A 153 7.06 9.68 11.31
CA LEU A 153 8.19 10.62 11.29
C LEU A 153 9.52 9.99 11.71
N VAL A 154 9.54 8.71 12.13
CA VAL A 154 10.81 8.03 12.44
C VAL A 154 11.63 7.93 11.14
N PRO A 155 12.85 8.53 11.11
CA PRO A 155 13.68 8.46 9.92
C PRO A 155 14.31 7.06 9.78
N ASP A 156 14.51 6.60 8.55
CA ASP A 156 15.33 5.42 8.32
C ASP A 156 16.75 5.62 8.80
N VAL A 157 17.32 4.61 9.48
CA VAL A 157 18.65 4.72 10.07
C VAL A 157 19.74 4.75 8.99
N GLY A 158 19.53 4.04 7.89
CA GLY A 158 20.44 4.00 6.75
C GLY A 158 20.33 5.22 5.83
N ASP A 159 19.15 5.81 5.75
CA ASP A 159 18.87 7.02 4.98
C ASP A 159 17.91 7.96 5.74
N PRO A 160 18.42 8.89 6.56
CA PRO A 160 17.58 9.81 7.31
C PRO A 160 16.72 10.78 6.49
N SER A 161 16.85 10.80 5.18
CA SER A 161 15.95 11.55 4.29
C SER A 161 14.65 10.79 4.00
N VAL A 162 14.61 9.50 4.33
CA VAL A 162 13.45 8.62 4.18
C VAL A 162 12.75 8.46 5.52
N ASN A 163 11.46 8.64 5.56
CA ASN A 163 10.58 8.37 6.70
C ASN A 163 9.23 7.88 6.17
N GLY A 164 8.31 7.50 7.05
CA GLY A 164 7.01 6.97 6.66
C GLY A 164 6.18 7.93 5.81
N VAL A 165 6.31 9.25 6.00
CA VAL A 165 5.62 10.24 5.15
C VAL A 165 6.17 10.22 3.75
N THR A 166 7.51 10.34 3.58
CA THR A 166 8.12 10.34 2.23
C THR A 166 7.95 9.00 1.52
N PHE A 167 7.91 7.90 2.26
CA PHE A 167 7.63 6.58 1.71
C PHE A 167 6.16 6.49 1.24
N ASP A 168 5.20 6.92 2.07
CA ASP A 168 3.78 6.91 1.71
C ASP A 168 3.49 7.86 0.53
N ASP A 169 4.11 9.04 0.48
CA ASP A 169 4.04 9.95 -0.66
C ASP A 169 4.52 9.28 -1.95
N SER A 170 5.59 8.47 -1.89
CA SER A 170 6.15 7.79 -3.05
C SER A 170 5.31 6.58 -3.48
N PHE A 171 5.14 5.60 -2.58
CA PHE A 171 4.43 4.36 -2.87
C PHE A 171 2.93 4.61 -3.03
N GLY A 172 2.31 5.36 -2.13
CA GLY A 172 0.92 5.78 -2.22
C GLY A 172 0.64 6.64 -3.45
N GLY A 173 1.61 7.47 -3.87
CA GLY A 173 1.54 8.21 -5.15
C GLY A 173 1.51 7.29 -6.37
N ALA A 174 2.26 6.18 -6.37
CA ALA A 174 2.15 5.14 -7.40
C ALA A 174 0.78 4.44 -7.37
N VAL A 175 0.30 4.08 -6.18
CA VAL A 175 -1.04 3.48 -6.00
C VAL A 175 -2.14 4.45 -6.47
N GLN A 176 -2.03 5.74 -6.17
CA GLN A 176 -2.94 6.76 -6.67
C GLN A 176 -2.94 6.84 -8.21
N THR A 177 -1.75 6.74 -8.83
CA THR A 177 -1.59 6.73 -10.29
C THR A 177 -2.28 5.52 -10.91
N ILE A 178 -2.10 4.33 -10.32
CA ILE A 178 -2.78 3.10 -10.74
C ILE A 178 -4.30 3.28 -10.65
N TYR A 179 -4.78 3.73 -9.51
CA TYR A 179 -6.21 3.96 -9.27
C TYR A 179 -6.82 4.93 -10.29
N GLU A 180 -6.20 6.09 -10.50
CA GLU A 180 -6.69 7.09 -11.45
C GLU A 180 -6.73 6.59 -12.90
N GLY A 181 -5.81 5.67 -13.24
CA GLY A 181 -5.75 5.07 -14.56
C GLY A 181 -6.90 4.11 -14.86
N THR A 182 -7.46 3.45 -13.87
CA THR A 182 -8.35 2.30 -14.04
C THR A 182 -9.72 2.42 -13.37
N ALA A 183 -9.87 3.20 -12.29
CA ALA A 183 -11.12 3.32 -11.51
C ALA A 183 -12.35 3.77 -12.32
N SER A 184 -12.17 4.35 -13.49
CA SER A 184 -13.27 4.74 -14.38
C SER A 184 -13.77 3.59 -15.28
N ALA A 185 -13.12 2.42 -15.26
CA ALA A 185 -13.59 1.25 -16.00
C ALA A 185 -14.89 0.71 -15.41
N THR A 186 -15.68 0.02 -16.24
CA THR A 186 -16.95 -0.57 -15.79
C THR A 186 -16.69 -1.83 -14.96
N GLY A 187 -17.31 -1.92 -13.81
CA GLY A 187 -17.10 -2.99 -12.83
C GLY A 187 -15.96 -2.65 -11.88
N THR A 188 -15.49 -3.63 -11.13
CA THR A 188 -14.30 -3.48 -10.27
C THR A 188 -13.07 -3.94 -11.07
N PRO A 189 -12.26 -3.03 -11.65
CA PRO A 189 -11.10 -3.43 -12.43
C PRO A 189 -10.03 -4.05 -11.51
N THR A 190 -9.26 -4.98 -12.07
CA THR A 190 -8.12 -5.58 -11.38
C THR A 190 -6.82 -5.06 -11.97
N ASP A 191 -5.96 -4.53 -11.12
CA ASP A 191 -4.62 -4.09 -11.47
C ASP A 191 -3.58 -4.98 -10.81
N VAL A 192 -2.47 -5.23 -11.49
CA VAL A 192 -1.36 -6.05 -10.97
C VAL A 192 -0.11 -5.19 -10.93
N ALA A 193 0.52 -5.11 -9.75
CA ALA A 193 1.70 -4.28 -9.53
C ALA A 193 2.84 -5.11 -8.92
N PHE A 194 3.94 -5.24 -9.66
CA PHE A 194 5.15 -5.92 -9.21
C PHE A 194 6.07 -4.98 -8.44
N SER A 195 6.38 -5.36 -7.21
CA SER A 195 7.18 -4.55 -6.30
C SER A 195 8.05 -5.45 -5.41
N SER A 196 8.51 -4.92 -4.29
CA SER A 196 9.40 -5.59 -3.35
C SER A 196 8.74 -5.83 -2.00
N GLU A 197 9.29 -6.78 -1.25
CA GLU A 197 8.72 -7.32 -0.01
C GLU A 197 8.43 -6.26 1.04
N GLY A 198 9.44 -5.43 1.38
CA GLY A 198 9.32 -4.45 2.44
C GLY A 198 8.32 -3.35 2.06
N ALA A 199 8.40 -2.86 0.83
CA ALA A 199 7.52 -1.82 0.33
C ALA A 199 6.05 -2.26 0.32
N ILE A 200 5.76 -3.47 -0.20
CA ILE A 200 4.38 -4.03 -0.20
C ILE A 200 3.85 -4.19 1.22
N ALA A 201 4.61 -4.88 2.09
CA ALA A 201 4.14 -5.20 3.44
C ALA A 201 3.91 -3.95 4.28
N VAL A 202 4.87 -3.03 4.29
CA VAL A 202 4.80 -1.81 5.11
C VAL A 202 3.68 -0.89 4.63
N TRP A 203 3.61 -0.62 3.31
CA TRP A 203 2.55 0.24 2.78
C TRP A 203 1.16 -0.34 3.04
N THR A 204 0.99 -1.65 2.85
CA THR A 204 -0.29 -2.32 3.14
C THR A 204 -0.69 -2.12 4.60
N LEU A 205 0.21 -2.38 5.55
CA LEU A 205 -0.08 -2.22 6.97
C LEU A 205 -0.36 -0.76 7.38
N MET A 206 0.25 0.21 6.70
CA MET A 206 -0.01 1.64 6.92
C MET A 206 -1.39 2.07 6.41
N ASN A 207 -1.92 1.44 5.35
CA ASN A 207 -3.01 2.00 4.57
C ASN A 207 -4.32 1.22 4.60
N VAL A 208 -4.32 -0.07 4.96
CA VAL A 208 -5.58 -0.85 5.01
C VAL A 208 -6.36 -0.63 6.30
N ASP A 209 -7.69 -0.78 6.24
CA ASP A 209 -8.58 -0.63 7.39
C ASP A 209 -8.75 -1.92 8.22
N ASN A 210 -8.25 -3.05 7.70
CA ASN A 210 -8.29 -4.35 8.36
C ASN A 210 -6.93 -5.07 8.37
N PRO A 211 -5.81 -4.43 8.83
CA PRO A 211 -4.52 -5.10 8.87
C PRO A 211 -4.59 -6.37 9.72
N ASP A 212 -4.07 -7.48 9.20
CA ASP A 212 -4.02 -8.74 9.95
C ASP A 212 -2.57 -9.09 10.30
N PHE A 213 -2.16 -8.68 11.50
CA PHE A 213 -0.82 -8.97 12.01
C PHE A 213 -0.59 -10.46 12.27
N SER A 214 -1.65 -11.27 12.43
CA SER A 214 -1.50 -12.70 12.67
C SER A 214 -1.06 -13.42 11.39
N VAL A 215 -1.58 -13.03 10.24
CA VAL A 215 -1.16 -13.55 8.94
C VAL A 215 0.29 -13.15 8.65
N LEU A 216 0.64 -11.88 8.90
CA LEU A 216 2.02 -11.42 8.72
C LEU A 216 3.01 -12.16 9.64
N LEU A 217 2.66 -12.39 10.91
CA LEU A 217 3.52 -13.13 11.84
C LEU A 217 3.68 -14.59 11.43
N GLN A 218 2.61 -15.21 10.92
CA GLN A 218 2.69 -16.56 10.37
C GLN A 218 3.65 -16.61 9.18
N GLU A 219 3.57 -15.63 8.29
CA GLU A 219 4.47 -15.54 7.13
C GLU A 219 5.94 -15.43 7.56
N VAL A 220 6.23 -14.55 8.53
CA VAL A 220 7.59 -14.41 9.08
C VAL A 220 8.09 -15.72 9.71
N GLU A 221 7.22 -16.48 10.38
CA GLU A 221 7.58 -17.79 10.97
C GLU A 221 7.85 -18.84 9.90
N GLU A 222 7.14 -18.83 8.77
CA GLU A 222 7.23 -19.86 7.71
C GLU A 222 8.34 -19.58 6.70
N THR A 223 8.59 -18.29 6.37
CA THR A 223 9.47 -17.89 5.26
C THR A 223 10.72 -17.12 5.70
N GLU A 224 10.83 -16.76 6.98
CA GLU A 224 11.87 -15.86 7.52
C GLU A 224 11.83 -14.44 6.89
N GLY A 225 10.69 -14.04 6.26
CA GLY A 225 10.45 -12.77 5.62
C GLY A 225 9.00 -12.32 5.77
N PHE A 226 8.66 -11.14 5.30
CA PHE A 226 7.29 -10.62 5.36
C PHE A 226 6.39 -11.15 4.24
N LEU A 227 6.97 -11.51 3.11
CA LEU A 227 6.27 -12.03 1.93
C LEU A 227 7.25 -12.88 1.12
N PRO A 228 6.94 -14.13 0.71
CA PRO A 228 7.85 -14.96 -0.07
C PRO A 228 8.04 -14.41 -1.50
N ASN A 229 9.08 -14.84 -2.20
CA ASN A 229 9.25 -14.50 -3.60
C ASN A 229 8.00 -14.90 -4.40
N THR A 230 7.50 -13.99 -5.23
CA THR A 230 6.22 -14.09 -5.96
C THR A 230 4.97 -14.23 -5.10
N GLY A 231 5.07 -14.00 -3.79
CA GLY A 231 3.91 -13.86 -2.90
C GLY A 231 3.05 -12.66 -3.30
N GLN A 232 1.76 -12.77 -3.08
CA GLN A 232 0.75 -11.80 -3.50
C GLN A 232 0.04 -11.19 -2.30
N VAL A 233 -0.21 -9.88 -2.37
CA VAL A 233 -1.04 -9.13 -1.41
C VAL A 233 -2.15 -8.44 -2.17
N VAL A 234 -3.38 -8.89 -1.96
CA VAL A 234 -4.56 -8.35 -2.66
C VAL A 234 -5.32 -7.41 -1.77
N ILE A 235 -5.51 -6.19 -2.23
CA ILE A 235 -6.35 -5.18 -1.60
C ILE A 235 -7.49 -4.78 -2.53
N GLU A 236 -8.60 -4.31 -1.96
CA GLU A 236 -9.75 -3.78 -2.71
C GLU A 236 -10.20 -2.46 -2.09
N GLY A 237 -10.60 -1.51 -2.93
CA GLY A 237 -11.11 -0.22 -2.45
C GLY A 237 -10.69 0.96 -3.31
N SER A 238 -10.48 2.08 -2.65
CA SER A 238 -10.07 3.36 -3.22
C SER A 238 -9.10 4.07 -2.29
N PRO A 239 -8.35 5.09 -2.76
CA PRO A 239 -7.42 5.83 -1.91
C PRO A 239 -8.08 6.35 -0.63
N GLY A 240 -7.54 5.90 0.51
CA GLY A 240 -8.04 6.20 1.85
C GLY A 240 -9.15 5.28 2.37
N ASP A 241 -9.51 4.24 1.62
CA ASP A 241 -10.51 3.23 2.01
C ASP A 241 -10.11 1.88 1.40
N TRP A 242 -8.94 1.38 1.80
CA TRP A 242 -8.40 0.12 1.33
C TRP A 242 -8.70 -1.01 2.30
N THR A 243 -9.15 -2.14 1.78
CA THR A 243 -9.40 -3.37 2.54
C THR A 243 -8.45 -4.47 2.07
N LEU A 244 -7.75 -5.11 2.99
CA LEU A 244 -6.91 -6.28 2.72
C LEU A 244 -7.81 -7.49 2.48
N VAL A 245 -7.74 -8.06 1.28
CA VAL A 245 -8.54 -9.23 0.86
C VAL A 245 -7.81 -10.52 1.18
N SER A 246 -6.54 -10.60 0.78
CA SER A 246 -5.70 -11.76 1.06
C SER A 246 -4.22 -11.37 1.17
N TYR A 247 -3.46 -12.18 1.91
CA TYR A 247 -2.03 -12.07 2.07
C TYR A 247 -1.40 -13.44 1.81
N ASP A 248 -0.59 -13.56 0.78
CA ASP A 248 0.02 -14.80 0.29
C ASP A 248 -0.96 -15.98 0.19
N GLY A 249 -2.11 -15.74 -0.46
CA GLY A 249 -3.19 -16.72 -0.64
C GLY A 249 -4.02 -17.01 0.61
N THR A 250 -3.67 -16.46 1.78
CA THR A 250 -4.47 -16.56 2.99
C THR A 250 -5.52 -15.43 3.00
N ALA A 251 -6.81 -15.81 3.00
CA ALA A 251 -7.90 -14.84 3.06
C ALA A 251 -7.93 -14.09 4.40
N VAL A 252 -8.10 -12.77 4.34
CA VAL A 252 -8.18 -11.90 5.53
C VAL A 252 -9.65 -11.57 5.82
N PRO A 253 -10.08 -11.61 7.10
CA PRO A 253 -11.43 -11.25 7.48
C PRO A 253 -11.77 -9.81 7.09
N GLN A 254 -12.90 -9.62 6.39
CA GLN A 254 -13.38 -8.31 5.96
C GLN A 254 -14.06 -7.54 7.10
N ASP A 255 -14.42 -8.20 8.18
CA ASP A 255 -14.92 -7.64 9.42
C ASP A 255 -13.86 -7.93 10.51
N PRO A 256 -12.88 -7.02 10.70
CA PRO A 256 -11.83 -7.22 11.68
C PRO A 256 -12.39 -7.15 13.09
N GLY A 257 -11.76 -7.85 14.02
CA GLY A 257 -12.16 -7.78 15.42
C GLY A 257 -11.84 -6.42 16.06
N LEU A 258 -12.50 -6.13 17.20
CA LEU A 258 -12.37 -4.87 17.94
C LEU A 258 -10.91 -4.42 18.14
N GLY A 259 -9.98 -5.35 18.36
CA GLY A 259 -8.56 -5.01 18.55
C GLY A 259 -7.94 -4.35 17.32
N THR A 260 -8.24 -4.87 16.14
CA THR A 260 -7.77 -4.30 14.87
C THR A 260 -8.47 -2.98 14.57
N GLU A 261 -9.78 -2.89 14.80
CA GLU A 261 -10.55 -1.64 14.62
C GLU A 261 -9.97 -0.51 15.49
N LEU A 262 -9.78 -0.76 16.78
CA LEU A 262 -9.18 0.21 17.69
C LEU A 262 -7.73 0.57 17.30
N PHE A 263 -6.95 -0.41 16.84
CA PHE A 263 -5.61 -0.15 16.36
C PHE A 263 -5.63 0.83 15.19
N VAL A 264 -6.49 0.62 14.19
CA VAL A 264 -6.61 1.50 13.02
C VAL A 264 -7.06 2.90 13.43
N ASP A 265 -8.03 3.02 14.34
CA ASP A 265 -8.48 4.31 14.86
C ASP A 265 -7.34 5.08 15.55
N PHE A 266 -6.56 4.41 16.40
CA PHE A 266 -5.41 5.01 17.06
C PHE A 266 -4.30 5.37 16.08
N ARG A 267 -3.96 4.48 15.15
CA ARG A 267 -2.99 4.74 14.09
C ARG A 267 -3.37 6.03 13.33
N ASN A 268 -4.59 6.10 12.82
CA ASN A 268 -5.06 7.25 12.05
C ASN A 268 -5.05 8.56 12.89
N LEU A 269 -5.38 8.47 14.20
CA LEU A 269 -5.32 9.63 15.09
C LEU A 269 -3.90 10.15 15.29
N ILE A 270 -2.91 9.27 15.49
CA ILE A 270 -1.52 9.69 15.76
C ILE A 270 -0.77 10.06 14.48
N GLU A 271 -1.13 9.52 13.33
CA GLU A 271 -0.56 9.88 12.03
C GLU A 271 -0.97 11.28 11.57
N ALA A 272 -2.24 11.67 11.75
CA ALA A 272 -2.77 12.93 11.25
C ALA A 272 -1.91 14.17 11.62
N PRO A 273 -1.50 14.39 12.88
CA PRO A 273 -0.63 15.52 13.22
C PRO A 273 0.81 15.38 12.68
N GLN A 274 1.28 14.16 12.40
CA GLN A 274 2.60 13.91 11.84
C GLN A 274 2.65 14.30 10.37
N PHE A 275 1.70 13.82 9.56
CA PHE A 275 1.53 14.25 8.16
C PHE A 275 1.34 15.76 8.07
N ALA A 276 0.41 16.31 8.85
CA ALA A 276 0.14 17.75 8.91
C ALA A 276 1.39 18.58 9.27
N GLY A 277 2.17 18.11 10.21
CA GLY A 277 3.42 18.75 10.61
C GLY A 277 4.49 18.69 9.53
N TYR A 278 4.57 17.57 8.81
CA TYR A 278 5.49 17.39 7.70
C TYR A 278 5.13 18.30 6.52
N ASP A 279 3.86 18.41 6.15
CA ASP A 279 3.38 19.32 5.11
C ASP A 279 3.75 20.79 5.40
N ILE A 280 3.60 21.22 6.66
CA ILE A 280 4.03 22.55 7.09
C ILE A 280 5.55 22.71 6.97
N TYR A 281 6.32 21.68 7.34
CA TYR A 281 7.78 21.70 7.22
C TYR A 281 8.24 21.83 5.77
N GLU A 282 7.68 21.05 4.85
CA GLU A 282 7.98 21.14 3.42
C GLU A 282 7.57 22.51 2.84
N ALA A 283 6.41 23.01 3.24
CA ALA A 283 5.95 24.34 2.83
C ALA A 283 6.87 25.47 3.32
N LEU A 284 7.44 25.36 4.53
CA LEU A 284 8.45 26.29 5.04
C LEU A 284 9.74 26.24 4.21
N LEU A 285 10.17 25.04 3.83
CA LEU A 285 11.38 24.87 2.99
C LEU A 285 11.19 25.46 1.58
N SER A 286 9.96 25.45 1.04
CA SER A 286 9.64 26.05 -0.26
C SER A 286 9.87 27.57 -0.31
N GLY A 287 9.88 28.24 0.84
CA GLY A 287 10.00 29.69 0.95
C GLY A 287 8.79 30.47 0.43
N SER A 288 7.71 29.80 0.08
CA SER A 288 6.47 30.41 -0.44
C SER A 288 5.46 30.65 0.69
N SER A 289 5.08 31.90 0.93
CA SER A 289 4.06 32.22 1.93
C SER A 289 2.68 31.63 1.58
N THR A 290 2.34 31.59 0.30
CA THR A 290 1.07 31.01 -0.16
C THR A 290 1.02 29.50 0.09
N THR A 291 2.14 28.79 -0.20
CA THR A 291 2.25 27.35 0.07
C THR A 291 2.15 27.08 1.57
N LEU A 292 2.81 27.91 2.39
CA LEU A 292 2.76 27.79 3.85
C LEU A 292 1.34 28.03 4.39
N ASP A 293 0.65 29.07 3.92
CA ASP A 293 -0.73 29.34 4.35
C ASP A 293 -1.67 28.19 3.98
N THR A 294 -1.49 27.60 2.80
CA THR A 294 -2.27 26.43 2.37
C THR A 294 -1.97 25.21 3.24
N ALA A 295 -0.70 24.92 3.51
CA ALA A 295 -0.30 23.80 4.35
C ALA A 295 -0.83 23.95 5.79
N ILE A 296 -0.78 25.15 6.38
CA ILE A 296 -1.33 25.40 7.72
C ILE A 296 -2.84 25.16 7.74
N GLN A 297 -3.58 25.63 6.73
CA GLN A 297 -5.03 25.41 6.66
C GLN A 297 -5.37 23.93 6.48
N GLY A 298 -4.64 23.22 5.63
CA GLY A 298 -4.75 21.78 5.45
C GLY A 298 -4.47 21.03 6.75
N ALA A 299 -3.38 21.34 7.40
CA ALA A 299 -2.96 20.73 8.66
C ALA A 299 -4.01 20.89 9.77
N VAL A 300 -4.55 22.10 9.95
CA VAL A 300 -5.64 22.35 10.91
C VAL A 300 -6.86 21.50 10.58
N SER A 301 -7.29 21.48 9.32
CA SER A 301 -8.44 20.68 8.89
C SER A 301 -8.23 19.19 9.13
N GLN A 302 -7.04 18.68 8.81
CA GLN A 302 -6.66 17.27 8.97
C GLN A 302 -6.70 16.84 10.44
N VAL A 303 -6.04 17.58 11.31
CA VAL A 303 -5.99 17.29 12.75
C VAL A 303 -7.36 17.43 13.40
N ASP A 304 -8.12 18.50 13.09
CA ASP A 304 -9.48 18.71 13.63
C ASP A 304 -10.41 17.57 13.22
N THR A 305 -10.29 17.08 11.98
CA THR A 305 -11.10 15.96 11.49
C THR A 305 -10.73 14.66 12.22
N ALA A 306 -9.44 14.36 12.38
CA ALA A 306 -9.00 13.17 13.12
C ALA A 306 -9.49 13.19 14.58
N LEU A 307 -9.36 14.33 15.26
CA LEU A 307 -9.85 14.52 16.62
C LEU A 307 -11.37 14.40 16.75
N ALA A 308 -12.12 14.84 15.73
CA ALA A 308 -13.58 14.75 15.73
C ALA A 308 -14.09 13.34 15.43
N GLN A 309 -13.40 12.62 14.54
CA GLN A 309 -13.79 11.27 14.11
C GLN A 309 -13.40 10.19 15.11
N PHE A 310 -12.25 10.29 15.76
CA PHE A 310 -11.74 9.27 16.66
C PHE A 310 -12.73 8.82 17.75
N PRO A 311 -13.39 9.73 18.56
CA PRO A 311 -14.34 9.28 19.56
C PRO A 311 -15.58 8.60 18.97
N VAL A 312 -15.98 8.98 17.75
CA VAL A 312 -17.13 8.38 17.07
C VAL A 312 -16.77 6.98 16.59
N ALA A 313 -15.60 6.81 15.95
CA ALA A 313 -15.11 5.53 15.47
C ALA A 313 -14.96 4.53 16.62
N VAL A 314 -14.26 4.92 17.70
CA VAL A 314 -14.10 4.07 18.91
C VAL A 314 -15.45 3.69 19.52
N PHE A 315 -16.41 4.64 19.58
CA PHE A 315 -17.75 4.34 20.09
C PHE A 315 -18.48 3.34 19.22
N ASP A 316 -18.44 3.51 17.91
CA ASP A 316 -19.09 2.62 16.94
C ASP A 316 -18.48 1.21 16.98
N ASP A 317 -17.15 1.09 17.09
CA ASP A 317 -16.47 -0.18 17.22
C ASP A 317 -16.89 -0.94 18.50
N ILE A 318 -16.94 -0.22 19.64
CA ILE A 318 -17.37 -0.82 20.91
C ILE A 318 -18.84 -1.26 20.84
N ILE A 319 -19.73 -0.43 20.28
CA ILE A 319 -21.15 -0.78 20.15
C ILE A 319 -21.36 -1.92 19.14
N GLY A 320 -20.54 -1.98 18.07
CA GLY A 320 -20.58 -3.06 17.09
C GLY A 320 -20.42 -4.44 17.73
N VAL A 321 -19.51 -4.56 18.71
CA VAL A 321 -19.32 -5.81 19.47
C VAL A 321 -20.54 -6.20 20.28
N PHE A 322 -21.23 -5.23 20.90
CA PHE A 322 -22.41 -5.49 21.73
C PHE A 322 -23.73 -5.57 20.95
N GLY A 323 -23.80 -4.92 19.77
CA GLY A 323 -25.00 -4.86 18.93
C GLY A 323 -25.25 -6.12 18.09
N GLY A 324 -24.24 -6.96 17.87
CA GLY A 324 -24.37 -8.26 17.17
C GLY A 324 -25.02 -9.37 18.01
N THR A 325 -25.45 -9.06 19.25
CA THR A 325 -25.99 -10.04 20.21
C THR A 325 -27.47 -9.80 20.56
N ILE A 326 -28.22 -8.96 19.79
CA ILE A 326 -29.65 -8.74 20.02
C ILE A 326 -30.48 -9.28 18.87
#